data_8868a669f05e8238ee65a3a79953b251
#
_entry.id   8868a669f05e8238ee65a3a79953b251
#
_cell.length_a   1.000
_cell.length_b   1.000
_cell.length_c   1.000
_cell.angle_alpha   90.00
_cell.angle_beta   90.00
_cell.angle_gamma   90.00
#
_symmetry.space_group_name_H-M   'P 1'
#
loop_
_entity.id
_entity.type
_entity.pdbx_description
1 polymer ?
#
loop_
_entity_poly.entity_id
_entity_poly.type
_entity_poly.pdbx_seq_one_letter_code
_entity_poly.pdbx_strand_id
1 'polypeptide(L)'
;MKRVLLMALMTAVILPFPARAQTKTDFSGTWMLDTAKSDPPPQGRGGGGGGGGGTVTIKQTANELSITSEGRGGPQTLVYKLDGSESTNQMMGRGGAQTVKSTAKWDGSSLVIETTRDFQGTPITTKEVRRLDNGGKEMQVESTTQTPNGELKRKIVYAKS
;
A
#
# COMPACT_ATOMS: atom_id res chain seq x y z
N MET A 1 -72.59 20.71 -3.67
CA MET A 1 -71.26 21.36 -3.59
C MET A 1 -70.19 20.26 -3.61
N LYS A 2 -69.60 19.97 -4.78
CA LYS A 2 -68.55 18.91 -4.93
C LYS A 2 -67.17 19.56 -4.83
N ARG A 3 -66.42 19.25 -3.79
CA ARG A 3 -65.01 19.70 -3.62
C ARG A 3 -64.09 18.73 -4.38
N VAL A 4 -63.46 19.20 -5.45
CA VAL A 4 -62.44 18.47 -6.21
C VAL A 4 -61.10 18.76 -5.52
N LEU A 5 -60.50 17.70 -4.97
CA LEU A 5 -59.15 17.74 -4.35
C LEU A 5 -58.14 17.47 -5.44
N LEU A 6 -57.38 18.50 -5.87
CA LEU A 6 -56.25 18.35 -6.80
C LEU A 6 -55.03 17.84 -6.01
N MET A 7 -54.66 16.57 -6.24
CA MET A 7 -53.37 16.02 -5.78
C MET A 7 -52.29 16.39 -6.78
N ALA A 8 -51.39 17.28 -6.41
CA ALA A 8 -50.20 17.60 -7.18
C ALA A 8 -49.13 16.49 -6.97
N LEU A 9 -48.88 15.70 -7.99
CA LEU A 9 -47.85 14.67 -8.01
C LEU A 9 -46.49 15.34 -8.27
N MET A 10 -45.69 15.49 -7.20
CA MET A 10 -44.34 16.06 -7.26
C MET A 10 -43.37 14.95 -7.69
N THR A 11 -43.06 14.88 -8.98
CA THR A 11 -42.04 13.96 -9.54
C THR A 11 -40.64 14.48 -9.19
N ALA A 12 -39.96 13.86 -8.23
CA ALA A 12 -38.56 14.14 -7.93
C ALA A 12 -37.68 13.60 -9.05
N VAL A 13 -37.09 14.48 -9.82
CA VAL A 13 -36.06 14.14 -10.83
C VAL A 13 -34.74 13.86 -10.11
N ILE A 14 -34.38 12.59 -9.94
CA ILE A 14 -33.09 12.17 -9.44
C ILE A 14 -32.09 12.32 -10.60
N LEU A 15 -31.33 13.40 -10.61
CA LEU A 15 -30.19 13.58 -11.52
C LEU A 15 -29.07 12.62 -11.11
N PRO A 16 -28.54 11.79 -12.02
CA PRO A 16 -27.39 10.98 -11.71
C PRO A 16 -26.17 11.90 -11.52
N PHE A 17 -25.62 11.94 -10.30
CA PHE A 17 -24.34 12.57 -10.06
C PHE A 17 -23.28 11.79 -10.86
N PRO A 18 -22.45 12.47 -11.69
CA PRO A 18 -21.34 11.79 -12.35
C PRO A 18 -20.40 11.26 -11.23
N ALA A 19 -20.26 9.95 -11.16
CA ALA A 19 -19.22 9.32 -10.36
C ALA A 19 -17.88 9.85 -10.87
N ARG A 20 -17.23 10.74 -10.11
CA ARG A 20 -15.86 11.17 -10.41
C ARG A 20 -15.00 9.93 -10.35
N ALA A 21 -14.47 9.50 -11.48
CA ALA A 21 -13.43 8.49 -11.50
C ALA A 21 -12.30 8.99 -10.60
N GLN A 22 -12.10 8.31 -9.49
CA GLN A 22 -11.03 8.62 -8.54
C GLN A 22 -9.71 8.39 -9.28
N THR A 23 -8.97 9.48 -9.55
CA THR A 23 -7.66 9.37 -10.19
C THR A 23 -6.75 8.60 -9.22
N LYS A 24 -6.36 7.40 -9.62
CA LYS A 24 -5.42 6.59 -8.84
C LYS A 24 -4.12 7.36 -8.66
N THR A 25 -3.60 7.39 -7.44
CA THR A 25 -2.32 8.02 -7.12
C THR A 25 -1.19 7.32 -7.85
N ASP A 26 -0.28 8.06 -8.47
CA ASP A 26 0.91 7.53 -9.13
C ASP A 26 2.12 7.60 -8.20
N PHE A 27 2.57 6.44 -7.75
CA PHE A 27 3.75 6.28 -6.89
C PHE A 27 5.05 6.14 -7.67
N SER A 28 5.04 6.19 -9.00
CA SER A 28 6.23 6.02 -9.82
C SER A 28 7.34 7.01 -9.49
N GLY A 29 8.56 6.54 -9.51
CA GLY A 29 9.76 7.35 -9.26
C GLY A 29 10.77 6.67 -8.36
N THR A 30 11.83 7.40 -8.07
CA THR A 30 12.86 7.01 -7.10
C THR A 30 12.62 7.76 -5.79
N TRP A 31 12.69 7.04 -4.69
CA TRP A 31 12.33 7.50 -3.37
C TRP A 31 13.45 7.22 -2.39
N MET A 32 13.91 8.24 -1.67
CA MET A 32 14.95 8.11 -0.65
C MET A 32 14.33 8.13 0.75
N LEU A 33 14.75 7.21 1.62
CA LEU A 33 14.30 7.14 3.00
C LEU A 33 14.68 8.41 3.77
N ASP A 34 13.68 9.07 4.31
CA ASP A 34 13.86 10.18 5.27
C ASP A 34 13.90 9.61 6.69
N THR A 35 15.10 9.39 7.20
CA THR A 35 15.31 8.81 8.53
C THR A 35 14.89 9.74 9.65
N ALA A 36 14.85 11.05 9.41
CA ALA A 36 14.43 12.03 10.42
C ALA A 36 12.92 12.03 10.64
N LYS A 37 12.14 11.64 9.61
CA LYS A 37 10.68 11.57 9.65
C LYS A 37 10.14 10.15 9.85
N SER A 38 11.01 9.15 9.83
CA SER A 38 10.67 7.74 9.93
C SER A 38 10.91 7.18 11.31
N ASP A 39 10.06 6.23 11.72
CA ASP A 39 10.35 5.46 12.92
C ASP A 39 11.61 4.62 12.75
N PRO A 40 12.41 4.45 13.81
CA PRO A 40 13.61 3.63 13.75
C PRO A 40 13.28 2.18 13.40
N PRO A 41 14.18 1.46 12.74
CA PRO A 41 13.99 0.04 12.48
C PRO A 41 13.89 -0.74 13.79
N PRO A 42 13.07 -1.80 13.87
CA PRO A 42 12.96 -2.63 15.06
C PRO A 42 14.32 -3.19 15.44
N GLN A 43 14.74 -3.00 16.71
CA GLN A 43 15.98 -3.55 17.22
C GLN A 43 15.99 -5.09 17.14
N GLY A 44 17.07 -5.68 16.68
CA GLY A 44 17.29 -7.12 16.62
C GLY A 44 16.66 -7.85 15.41
N ARG A 45 15.80 -7.21 14.65
CA ARG A 45 15.24 -7.78 13.43
C ARG A 45 15.75 -7.00 12.23
N GLY A 46 16.65 -7.57 11.48
CA GLY A 46 16.99 -7.04 10.16
C GLY A 46 15.71 -6.86 9.38
N GLY A 47 15.45 -5.61 8.95
CA GLY A 47 14.21 -5.19 8.33
C GLY A 47 13.77 -6.10 7.18
N GLY A 48 12.94 -7.04 7.49
CA GLY A 48 12.30 -7.97 6.57
C GLY A 48 10.88 -7.53 6.30
N GLY A 49 10.72 -6.39 5.74
CA GLY A 49 9.47 -5.92 5.15
C GLY A 49 9.85 -4.85 4.16
N GLY A 50 9.50 -5.00 2.93
CA GLY A 50 9.63 -4.18 1.72
C GLY A 50 10.23 -2.77 1.74
N GLY A 51 11.18 -2.47 2.59
CA GLY A 51 11.74 -1.13 2.74
C GLY A 51 13.10 -1.12 3.47
N GLY A 52 13.92 -2.15 3.31
CA GLY A 52 15.23 -2.25 3.99
C GLY A 52 16.38 -1.47 3.35
N GLY A 53 16.19 -0.82 2.22
CA GLY A 53 17.18 0.01 1.55
C GLY A 53 16.88 1.49 1.72
N GLY A 54 17.91 2.32 1.80
CA GLY A 54 17.77 3.77 1.83
C GLY A 54 17.04 4.34 0.62
N THR A 55 17.02 3.61 -0.50
CA THR A 55 16.39 4.01 -1.75
C THR A 55 15.48 2.91 -2.27
N VAL A 56 14.31 3.30 -2.77
CA VAL A 56 13.38 2.42 -3.47
C VAL A 56 12.99 3.04 -4.81
N THR A 57 12.90 2.22 -5.86
CA THR A 57 12.40 2.63 -7.17
C THR A 57 11.07 1.96 -7.41
N ILE A 58 10.06 2.76 -7.73
CA ILE A 58 8.70 2.30 -7.99
C ILE A 58 8.36 2.55 -9.45
N LYS A 59 7.83 1.52 -10.11
CA LYS A 59 7.20 1.61 -11.43
C LYS A 59 5.75 1.20 -11.29
N GLN A 60 4.84 2.02 -11.77
CA GLN A 60 3.41 1.78 -11.69
C GLN A 60 2.78 1.84 -13.07
N THR A 61 1.90 0.90 -13.34
CA THR A 61 0.98 0.88 -14.49
C THR A 61 -0.47 0.94 -13.99
N ALA A 62 -1.42 0.87 -14.88
CA ALA A 62 -2.84 0.79 -14.49
C ALA A 62 -3.16 -0.45 -13.63
N ASN A 63 -2.44 -1.56 -13.84
CA ASN A 63 -2.75 -2.87 -13.26
C ASN A 63 -1.69 -3.41 -12.31
N GLU A 64 -0.49 -2.81 -12.27
CA GLU A 64 0.66 -3.38 -11.57
C GLU A 64 1.51 -2.30 -10.92
N LEU A 65 2.04 -2.59 -9.74
CA LEU A 65 3.05 -1.83 -9.03
C LEU A 65 4.28 -2.71 -8.83
N SER A 66 5.44 -2.24 -9.27
CA SER A 66 6.73 -2.89 -9.07
C SER A 66 7.60 -2.03 -8.15
N ILE A 67 8.08 -2.59 -7.04
CA ILE A 67 8.93 -1.92 -6.06
C ILE A 67 10.28 -2.61 -6.04
N THR A 68 11.32 -1.89 -6.45
CA THR A 68 12.70 -2.36 -6.38
C THR A 68 13.41 -1.65 -5.22
N SER A 69 14.03 -2.41 -4.35
CA SER A 69 14.84 -1.92 -3.23
C SER A 69 16.19 -2.61 -3.19
N GLU A 70 17.21 -1.90 -2.71
CA GLU A 70 18.52 -2.50 -2.46
C GLU A 70 18.48 -3.30 -1.16
N GLY A 71 18.79 -4.57 -1.24
CA GLY A 71 18.88 -5.50 -0.11
C GLY A 71 20.31 -5.98 0.11
N ARG A 72 20.54 -6.76 1.17
CA ARG A 72 21.85 -7.36 1.47
C ARG A 72 22.34 -8.34 0.40
N GLY A 73 21.42 -8.88 -0.40
CA GLY A 73 21.71 -9.82 -1.50
C GLY A 73 21.68 -9.18 -2.89
N GLY A 74 21.69 -7.86 -2.97
CA GLY A 74 21.50 -7.09 -4.21
C GLY A 74 20.07 -6.55 -4.35
N PRO A 75 19.75 -5.97 -5.52
CA PRO A 75 18.45 -5.41 -5.78
C PRO A 75 17.35 -6.48 -5.73
N GLN A 76 16.26 -6.17 -5.05
CA GLN A 76 15.08 -7.02 -4.93
C GLN A 76 13.87 -6.30 -5.46
N THR A 77 13.13 -6.94 -6.35
CA THR A 77 11.89 -6.41 -6.92
C THR A 77 10.70 -7.23 -6.46
N LEU A 78 9.70 -6.55 -5.93
CA LEU A 78 8.40 -7.11 -5.58
C LEU A 78 7.34 -6.52 -6.50
N VAL A 79 6.47 -7.38 -7.02
CA VAL A 79 5.44 -7.01 -8.00
C VAL A 79 4.06 -7.27 -7.40
N TYR A 80 3.18 -6.29 -7.51
CA TYR A 80 1.83 -6.31 -6.94
C TYR A 80 0.80 -6.01 -8.01
N LYS A 81 -0.21 -6.88 -8.14
CA LYS A 81 -1.40 -6.62 -8.95
C LYS A 81 -2.31 -5.64 -8.22
N LEU A 82 -2.73 -4.58 -8.90
CA LEU A 82 -3.51 -3.48 -8.31
C LEU A 82 -5.03 -3.69 -8.35
N ASP A 83 -5.47 -4.88 -8.75
CA ASP A 83 -6.87 -5.30 -8.80
C ASP A 83 -7.35 -6.05 -7.53
N GLY A 84 -6.46 -6.23 -6.55
CA GLY A 84 -6.72 -6.97 -5.32
C GLY A 84 -6.48 -8.47 -5.43
N SER A 85 -6.13 -8.99 -6.60
CA SER A 85 -5.76 -10.40 -6.75
C SER A 85 -4.39 -10.71 -6.13
N GLU A 86 -4.16 -11.97 -5.77
CA GLU A 86 -2.93 -12.40 -5.13
C GLU A 86 -1.74 -12.28 -6.10
N SER A 87 -0.66 -11.71 -5.59
CA SER A 87 0.66 -11.69 -6.21
C SER A 87 1.61 -12.57 -5.41
N THR A 88 2.43 -13.35 -6.08
CA THR A 88 3.45 -14.19 -5.47
C THR A 88 4.82 -13.65 -5.80
N ASN A 89 5.63 -13.39 -4.78
CA ASN A 89 6.98 -12.84 -4.91
C ASN A 89 7.99 -13.72 -4.16
N GLN A 90 9.26 -13.58 -4.54
CA GLN A 90 10.37 -14.12 -3.77
C GLN A 90 11.02 -13.00 -2.97
N MET A 91 11.18 -13.17 -1.67
CA MET A 91 11.85 -12.21 -0.80
C MET A 91 13.10 -12.84 -0.20
N MET A 92 14.24 -12.17 -0.35
CA MET A 92 15.49 -12.62 0.26
C MET A 92 15.51 -12.21 1.74
N GLY A 93 15.59 -13.21 2.62
CA GLY A 93 15.72 -13.03 4.07
C GLY A 93 17.01 -13.62 4.61
N ARG A 94 17.18 -13.60 5.93
CA ARG A 94 18.36 -14.22 6.60
C ARG A 94 18.44 -15.73 6.38
N GLY A 95 17.32 -16.39 6.13
CA GLY A 95 17.23 -17.84 5.88
C GLY A 95 17.22 -18.21 4.41
N GLY A 96 17.52 -17.29 3.49
CA GLY A 96 17.44 -17.51 2.04
C GLY A 96 16.20 -16.92 1.40
N ALA A 97 15.86 -17.38 0.19
CA ALA A 97 14.68 -16.94 -0.54
C ALA A 97 13.41 -17.52 0.11
N GLN A 98 12.44 -16.67 0.36
CA GLN A 98 11.12 -17.02 0.88
C GLN A 98 10.04 -16.59 -0.09
N THR A 99 9.07 -17.46 -0.33
CA THR A 99 7.88 -17.09 -1.08
C THR A 99 6.96 -16.27 -0.18
N VAL A 100 6.55 -15.10 -0.67
CA VAL A 100 5.57 -14.24 -0.01
C VAL A 100 4.37 -14.04 -0.91
N LYS A 101 3.19 -14.01 -0.31
CA LYS A 101 1.92 -13.76 -0.98
C LYS A 101 1.40 -12.41 -0.57
N SER A 102 0.96 -11.63 -1.55
CA SER A 102 0.50 -10.27 -1.30
C SER A 102 -0.75 -9.96 -2.10
N THR A 103 -1.61 -9.13 -1.54
CA THR A 103 -2.70 -8.46 -2.27
C THR A 103 -2.52 -6.96 -2.20
N ALA A 104 -2.86 -6.25 -3.26
CA ALA A 104 -2.80 -4.79 -3.28
C ALA A 104 -4.10 -4.22 -3.85
N LYS A 105 -4.70 -3.29 -3.11
CA LYS A 105 -5.96 -2.64 -3.50
C LYS A 105 -5.97 -1.18 -3.13
N TRP A 106 -6.73 -0.40 -3.88
CA TRP A 106 -6.94 1.00 -3.61
C TRP A 106 -7.98 1.21 -2.52
N ASP A 107 -7.69 2.13 -1.61
CA ASP A 107 -8.62 2.69 -0.63
C ASP A 107 -8.57 4.21 -0.76
N GLY A 108 -9.48 4.74 -1.55
CA GLY A 108 -9.43 6.12 -1.97
C GLY A 108 -8.16 6.41 -2.78
N SER A 109 -7.38 7.39 -2.35
CA SER A 109 -6.07 7.74 -2.91
C SER A 109 -4.90 6.92 -2.33
N SER A 110 -5.17 6.08 -1.33
CA SER A 110 -4.17 5.25 -0.67
C SER A 110 -4.08 3.88 -1.34
N LEU A 111 -2.88 3.31 -1.37
CA LEU A 111 -2.67 1.93 -1.78
C LEU A 111 -2.43 1.07 -0.53
N VAL A 112 -3.29 0.08 -0.33
CA VAL A 112 -3.19 -0.89 0.77
C VAL A 112 -2.58 -2.18 0.23
N ILE A 113 -1.44 -2.60 0.79
CA ILE A 113 -0.76 -3.85 0.46
C ILE A 113 -0.75 -4.73 1.70
N GLU A 114 -1.30 -5.94 1.58
CA GLU A 114 -1.22 -6.95 2.64
C GLU A 114 -0.31 -8.08 2.16
N THR A 115 0.74 -8.37 2.93
CA THR A 115 1.72 -9.41 2.62
C THR A 115 1.76 -10.43 3.73
N THR A 116 1.62 -11.71 3.37
CA THR A 116 1.76 -12.84 4.29
C THR A 116 3.02 -13.63 3.93
N ARG A 117 3.81 -13.95 4.94
CA ARG A 117 4.99 -14.80 4.86
C ARG A 117 4.97 -15.84 5.97
N ASP A 118 5.56 -16.99 5.71
CA ASP A 118 5.82 -17.96 6.76
C ASP A 118 7.10 -17.58 7.54
N PHE A 119 7.04 -17.65 8.84
CA PHE A 119 8.21 -17.53 9.70
C PHE A 119 8.22 -18.72 10.68
N GLN A 120 9.03 -19.71 10.37
CA GLN A 120 9.17 -20.94 11.17
C GLN A 120 7.83 -21.65 11.43
N GLY A 121 7.01 -21.78 10.38
CA GLY A 121 5.69 -22.40 10.46
C GLY A 121 4.58 -21.49 11.00
N THR A 122 4.89 -20.23 11.30
CA THR A 122 3.91 -19.25 11.76
C THR A 122 3.67 -18.18 10.69
N PRO A 123 2.43 -17.99 10.21
CA PRO A 123 2.14 -16.93 9.27
C PRO A 123 2.25 -15.58 9.94
N ILE A 124 3.01 -14.68 9.32
CA ILE A 124 3.15 -13.28 9.71
C ILE A 124 2.55 -12.43 8.61
N THR A 125 1.56 -11.63 8.95
CA THR A 125 0.92 -10.71 8.02
C THR A 125 1.35 -9.27 8.31
N THR A 126 1.74 -8.58 7.26
CA THR A 126 2.06 -7.15 7.28
C THR A 126 1.09 -6.42 6.37
N LYS A 127 0.42 -5.41 6.91
CA LYS A 127 -0.40 -4.46 6.17
C LYS A 127 0.38 -3.15 6.03
N GLU A 128 0.53 -2.70 4.80
CA GLU A 128 1.11 -1.39 4.47
C GLU A 128 0.05 -0.49 3.83
N VAL A 129 -0.03 0.74 4.30
CA VAL A 129 -0.85 1.80 3.69
C VAL A 129 0.08 2.86 3.15
N ARG A 130 0.08 3.04 1.84
CA ARG A 130 0.94 4.00 1.13
C ARG A 130 0.13 5.21 0.69
N ARG A 131 0.64 6.40 0.96
CA ARG A 131 0.03 7.68 0.56
C ARG A 131 1.11 8.62 0.04
N LEU A 132 0.72 9.49 -0.90
CA LEU A 132 1.54 10.65 -1.27
C LEU A 132 1.10 11.86 -0.46
N ASP A 133 2.09 12.65 -0.06
CA ASP A 133 1.92 13.89 0.67
C ASP A 133 2.80 14.99 0.06
N ASN A 134 2.66 16.20 0.55
CA ASN A 134 3.48 17.36 0.13
C ASN A 134 3.50 17.55 -1.40
N GLY A 135 2.31 17.46 -2.04
CA GLY A 135 2.19 17.61 -3.49
C GLY A 135 2.88 16.49 -4.30
N GLY A 136 2.97 15.29 -3.74
CA GLY A 136 3.60 14.12 -4.37
C GLY A 136 5.12 14.07 -4.21
N LYS A 137 5.69 14.92 -3.35
CA LYS A 137 7.13 14.95 -3.05
C LYS A 137 7.53 14.05 -1.89
N GLU A 138 6.55 13.62 -1.08
CA GLU A 138 6.74 12.68 0.01
C GLU A 138 5.82 11.46 -0.16
N MET A 139 6.32 10.29 0.18
CA MET A 139 5.53 9.07 0.28
C MET A 139 5.58 8.59 1.72
N GLN A 140 4.40 8.48 2.35
CA GLN A 140 4.26 7.90 3.68
C GLN A 140 3.81 6.45 3.56
N VAL A 141 4.44 5.56 4.32
CA VAL A 141 4.11 4.15 4.43
C VAL A 141 3.87 3.82 5.89
N GLU A 142 2.61 3.56 6.24
CA GLU A 142 2.24 3.05 7.55
C GLU A 142 2.19 1.52 7.46
N SER A 143 3.03 0.87 8.26
CA SER A 143 3.15 -0.58 8.30
C SER A 143 2.64 -1.11 9.63
N THR A 144 1.75 -2.09 9.58
CA THR A 144 1.25 -2.83 10.74
C THR A 144 1.55 -4.31 10.54
N THR A 145 2.38 -4.89 11.40
CA THR A 145 2.76 -6.31 11.33
C THR A 145 2.16 -7.06 12.51
N GLN A 146 1.39 -8.09 12.22
CA GLN A 146 0.87 -9.02 13.23
C GLN A 146 1.93 -10.09 13.49
N THR A 147 2.35 -10.21 14.76
CA THR A 147 3.30 -11.22 15.20
C THR A 147 2.76 -11.99 16.38
N PRO A 148 3.26 -13.20 16.70
CA PRO A 148 2.86 -13.93 17.91
C PRO A 148 3.00 -13.14 19.22
N ASN A 149 3.89 -12.13 19.22
CA ASN A 149 4.17 -11.30 20.38
C ASN A 149 3.38 -9.97 20.37
N GLY A 150 2.40 -9.83 19.47
CA GLY A 150 1.56 -8.65 19.35
C GLY A 150 1.76 -7.88 18.03
N GLU A 151 1.12 -6.74 17.97
CA GLU A 151 1.13 -5.85 16.80
C GLU A 151 2.33 -4.90 16.84
N LEU A 152 3.02 -4.77 15.72
CA LEU A 152 4.09 -3.80 15.52
C LEU A 152 3.65 -2.78 14.49
N LYS A 153 3.60 -1.50 14.88
CA LYS A 153 3.34 -0.37 13.98
C LYS A 153 4.61 0.37 13.66
N ARG A 154 4.72 0.84 12.44
CA ARG A 154 5.84 1.65 11.98
C ARG A 154 5.41 2.62 10.89
N LYS A 155 5.86 3.86 11.00
CA LYS A 155 5.76 4.88 9.96
C LYS A 155 7.09 5.03 9.26
N ILE A 156 7.08 5.00 7.94
CA ILE A 156 8.25 5.19 7.09
C ILE A 156 7.92 6.34 6.14
N VAL A 157 8.83 7.29 6.00
CA VAL A 157 8.69 8.42 5.09
C VAL A 157 9.81 8.41 4.07
N TYR A 158 9.46 8.60 2.82
CA TYR A 158 10.39 8.73 1.72
C TYR A 158 10.23 10.09 1.05
N ALA A 159 11.33 10.71 0.67
CA ALA A 159 11.36 11.89 -0.17
C ALA A 159 11.58 11.49 -1.64
N LYS A 160 10.90 12.14 -2.56
CA LYS A 160 11.11 11.92 -4.00
C LYS A 160 12.48 12.47 -4.40
N SER A 161 13.25 11.64 -5.10
CA SER A 161 14.55 12.00 -5.65
C SER A 161 14.41 12.64 -7.03
#